data_eaef940166a1c0ae6fbd983d2cdd1bf6
#
_entry.id   eaef940166a1c0ae6fbd983d2cdd1bf6
#
_cell.length_a   1.000
_cell.length_b   1.000
_cell.length_c   1.000
_cell.angle_alpha   90.00
_cell.angle_beta   90.00
_cell.angle_gamma   90.00
#
_symmetry.space_group_name_H-M   'P 1'
#
loop_
_entity.id
_entity.type
_entity.pdbx_description
1 polymer ?
#
loop_
_entity_poly.entity_id
_entity_poly.type
_entity_poly.pdbx_seq_one_letter_code
_entity_poly.pdbx_strand_id
1 'polypeptide(L)'
;MSIDTATLGSSGAIESRTIDMVPESERHGTPSSQFTLWFGANMQITAVVDGALAVVFGAEAMTAILGLLIGNILGGIVMALHSAQGPRLGLPQMISSRVQFGVKGAALPLVLVILMYVGFAATGTVLSGQAINLMFGFHSPAAGIIIFGALTALVAVVGYRLIHVVGRISTVVGILGFGYLAWQLCHQFDVVSAFGQKPFTWASFLTAMALSAGWQMTFAPYVADYSRYLPTRTSTAATFWTTFSGSVISSQLAMTFGVLVAALGANFIKNQVGFMGQLAGPLAVVIYLVIVTGKLTVNCLNAYGGFMTVLTTVSAFNRKTQFTATSRLLYILGFVLVTVLVALLASSNFLATFKN
;
A
#
# COMPACT_ATOMS: atom_id res chain seq x y z
N MET A 1 44.64 13.19 2.70
CA MET A 1 44.30 13.42 1.30
C MET A 1 42.78 13.32 1.21
N SER A 2 42.14 14.45 1.38
CA SER A 2 40.67 14.60 1.43
C SER A 2 40.19 14.57 -0.01
N ILE A 3 39.40 13.56 -0.37
CA ILE A 3 38.69 13.54 -1.64
C ILE A 3 37.41 14.34 -1.45
N ASP A 4 37.42 15.54 -2.04
CA ASP A 4 36.26 16.40 -2.20
C ASP A 4 35.18 15.69 -3.03
N THR A 5 34.13 15.21 -2.39
CA THR A 5 32.91 14.70 -3.04
C THR A 5 31.79 15.74 -3.05
N ALA A 6 32.16 17.01 -3.05
CA ALA A 6 31.22 18.10 -3.26
C ALA A 6 31.16 18.44 -4.75
N THR A 7 30.25 17.86 -5.49
CA THR A 7 29.52 18.42 -6.65
C THR A 7 28.84 17.32 -7.46
N LEU A 8 27.70 16.84 -7.00
CA LEU A 8 26.64 16.42 -7.88
C LEU A 8 25.35 16.95 -7.28
N GLY A 9 25.05 18.20 -7.57
CA GLY A 9 23.75 18.78 -7.34
C GLY A 9 22.72 17.92 -8.05
N SER A 10 21.78 17.37 -7.29
CA SER A 10 20.75 16.45 -7.76
C SER A 10 19.70 17.17 -8.62
N SER A 11 20.07 17.50 -9.87
CA SER A 11 19.11 17.86 -10.94
C SER A 11 18.61 16.63 -11.69
N GLY A 12 18.92 15.43 -11.23
CA GLY A 12 18.49 14.17 -11.85
C GLY A 12 17.04 13.81 -11.51
N ALA A 13 16.26 13.38 -12.50
CA ALA A 13 14.91 12.86 -12.31
C ALA A 13 14.87 11.57 -11.46
N ILE A 14 16.02 10.89 -11.27
CA ILE A 14 16.17 9.63 -10.55
C ILE A 14 16.76 9.91 -9.17
N GLU A 15 16.14 9.34 -8.13
CA GLU A 15 16.62 9.44 -6.75
C GLU A 15 18.00 8.78 -6.58
N SER A 16 18.94 9.49 -5.95
CA SER A 16 20.32 9.04 -5.73
C SER A 16 20.54 8.32 -4.39
N ARG A 17 19.65 8.55 -3.40
CA ARG A 17 19.77 7.96 -2.06
C ARG A 17 19.16 6.57 -1.99
N THR A 18 19.88 5.67 -1.33
CA THR A 18 19.47 4.28 -1.10
C THR A 18 19.22 4.03 0.39
N ILE A 19 20.05 3.24 1.04
CA ILE A 19 19.98 2.90 2.47
C ILE A 19 20.73 3.90 3.36
N ASP A 20 21.35 4.92 2.77
CA ASP A 20 22.12 5.93 3.48
C ASP A 20 21.23 6.96 4.17
N MET A 21 21.81 7.63 5.15
CA MET A 21 21.14 8.74 5.81
C MET A 21 20.93 9.91 4.84
N VAL A 22 19.72 10.48 4.85
CA VAL A 22 19.40 11.68 4.08
C VAL A 22 19.96 12.90 4.83
N PRO A 23 20.91 13.64 4.24
CA PRO A 23 21.47 14.85 4.87
C PRO A 23 20.42 15.95 4.93
N GLU A 24 20.54 16.86 5.92
CA GLU A 24 19.54 17.93 6.13
C GLU A 24 19.32 18.81 4.90
N SER A 25 20.39 19.05 4.11
CA SER A 25 20.32 19.84 2.88
C SER A 25 19.41 19.24 1.79
N GLU A 26 19.14 17.93 1.84
CA GLU A 26 18.27 17.24 0.89
C GLU A 26 16.87 16.98 1.44
N ARG A 27 16.66 17.28 2.76
CA ARG A 27 15.35 17.07 3.38
C ARG A 27 14.39 18.18 3.01
N HIS A 28 13.15 17.80 2.76
CA HIS A 28 12.13 18.71 2.25
C HIS A 28 10.72 18.22 2.59
N GLY A 29 9.73 19.08 2.33
CA GLY A 29 8.33 18.77 2.55
C GLY A 29 7.81 19.17 3.92
N THR A 30 6.56 18.84 4.15
CA THR A 30 5.81 19.16 5.37
C THR A 30 5.10 17.91 5.89
N PRO A 31 4.71 17.84 7.16
CA PRO A 31 3.96 16.69 7.71
C PRO A 31 2.71 16.34 6.91
N SER A 32 2.03 17.33 6.32
CA SER A 32 0.83 17.10 5.49
C SER A 32 1.10 16.19 4.28
N SER A 33 2.34 16.10 3.80
CA SER A 33 2.70 15.15 2.74
C SER A 33 2.56 13.70 3.19
N GLN A 34 2.72 13.42 4.48
CA GLN A 34 2.48 12.08 5.04
C GLN A 34 0.98 11.75 5.05
N PHE A 35 0.13 12.72 5.42
CA PHE A 35 -1.32 12.53 5.33
C PHE A 35 -1.74 12.15 3.91
N THR A 36 -1.37 12.96 2.91
CA THR A 36 -1.79 12.72 1.52
C THR A 36 -1.24 11.42 0.96
N LEU A 37 0.01 11.07 1.27
CA LEU A 37 0.62 9.81 0.84
C LEU A 37 -0.15 8.61 1.41
N TRP A 38 -0.36 8.57 2.73
CA TRP A 38 -0.97 7.43 3.40
C TRP A 38 -2.48 7.37 3.20
N PHE A 39 -3.13 8.51 2.99
CA PHE A 39 -4.52 8.55 2.58
C PHE A 39 -4.69 7.91 1.20
N GLY A 40 -3.91 8.33 0.21
CA GLY A 40 -3.96 7.77 -1.15
C GLY A 40 -3.54 6.30 -1.21
N ALA A 41 -2.57 5.89 -0.40
CA ALA A 41 -2.12 4.50 -0.32
C ALA A 41 -3.19 3.54 0.21
N ASN A 42 -4.10 4.02 1.06
CA ASN A 42 -5.15 3.21 1.66
C ASN A 42 -6.51 3.35 0.98
N MET A 43 -6.79 4.46 0.28
CA MET A 43 -8.03 4.64 -0.47
C MET A 43 -7.96 3.90 -1.81
N GLN A 44 -8.00 2.57 -1.76
CA GLN A 44 -7.81 1.70 -2.92
C GLN A 44 -8.49 0.33 -2.75
N ILE A 45 -8.65 -0.38 -3.86
CA ILE A 45 -9.49 -1.59 -3.92
C ILE A 45 -9.07 -2.73 -2.98
N THR A 46 -7.76 -2.91 -2.68
CA THR A 46 -7.35 -4.00 -1.78
C THR A 46 -7.82 -3.75 -0.35
N ALA A 47 -7.85 -2.46 0.10
CA ALA A 47 -8.44 -2.12 1.40
C ALA A 47 -9.95 -2.40 1.43
N VAL A 48 -10.64 -2.19 0.31
CA VAL A 48 -12.06 -2.58 0.16
C VAL A 48 -12.21 -4.10 0.27
N VAL A 49 -11.35 -4.87 -0.41
CA VAL A 49 -11.37 -6.34 -0.33
C VAL A 49 -11.08 -6.82 1.08
N ASP A 50 -10.11 -6.20 1.78
CA ASP A 50 -9.79 -6.54 3.17
C ASP A 50 -10.98 -6.31 4.11
N GLY A 51 -11.68 -5.18 3.95
CA GLY A 51 -12.94 -4.94 4.68
C GLY A 51 -14.02 -5.98 4.37
N ALA A 52 -14.16 -6.38 3.11
CA ALA A 52 -15.10 -7.42 2.69
C ALA A 52 -14.80 -8.79 3.32
N LEU A 53 -13.52 -9.11 3.55
CA LEU A 53 -13.12 -10.35 4.21
C LEU A 53 -13.71 -10.50 5.61
N ALA A 54 -13.92 -9.41 6.35
CA ALA A 54 -14.58 -9.48 7.65
C ALA A 54 -16.00 -10.09 7.55
N VAL A 55 -16.76 -9.73 6.51
CA VAL A 55 -18.09 -10.30 6.23
C VAL A 55 -17.98 -11.75 5.72
N VAL A 56 -16.99 -12.02 4.86
CA VAL A 56 -16.70 -13.37 4.33
C VAL A 56 -16.35 -14.35 5.47
N PHE A 57 -15.64 -13.89 6.50
CA PHE A 57 -15.31 -14.65 7.70
C PHE A 57 -16.45 -14.68 8.74
N GLY A 58 -17.63 -14.20 8.37
CA GLY A 58 -18.84 -14.38 9.14
C GLY A 58 -19.28 -13.21 10.01
N ALA A 59 -18.56 -12.08 9.99
CA ALA A 59 -18.98 -10.91 10.75
C ALA A 59 -20.30 -10.32 10.18
N GLU A 60 -21.16 -9.86 11.07
CA GLU A 60 -22.26 -8.97 10.73
C GLU A 60 -21.71 -7.58 10.41
N ALA A 61 -22.40 -6.79 9.58
CA ALA A 61 -21.86 -5.54 9.06
C ALA A 61 -21.40 -4.55 10.16
N MET A 62 -22.22 -4.31 11.19
CA MET A 62 -21.84 -3.43 12.30
C MET A 62 -20.66 -3.98 13.10
N THR A 63 -20.68 -5.28 13.38
CA THR A 63 -19.58 -6.00 14.05
C THR A 63 -18.27 -5.87 13.27
N ALA A 64 -18.33 -6.03 11.94
CA ALA A 64 -17.19 -5.86 11.06
C ALA A 64 -16.65 -4.42 11.09
N ILE A 65 -17.52 -3.42 10.93
CA ILE A 65 -17.12 -2.00 10.92
C ILE A 65 -16.47 -1.59 12.24
N LEU A 66 -17.03 -2.00 13.37
CA LEU A 66 -16.47 -1.68 14.70
C LEU A 66 -15.15 -2.41 14.97
N GLY A 67 -15.07 -3.69 14.60
CA GLY A 67 -13.83 -4.45 14.72
C GLY A 67 -12.71 -3.85 13.85
N LEU A 68 -13.02 -3.54 12.60
CA LEU A 68 -12.09 -2.88 11.67
C LEU A 68 -11.65 -1.51 12.20
N LEU A 69 -12.53 -0.73 12.80
CA LEU A 69 -12.19 0.58 13.37
C LEU A 69 -11.18 0.45 14.51
N ILE A 70 -11.41 -0.46 15.43
CA ILE A 70 -10.50 -0.66 16.57
C ILE A 70 -9.16 -1.19 16.09
N GLY A 71 -9.15 -2.15 15.16
CA GLY A 71 -7.93 -2.66 14.58
C GLY A 71 -7.14 -1.60 13.79
N ASN A 72 -7.81 -0.78 12.99
CA ASN A 72 -7.18 0.35 12.30
C ASN A 72 -6.54 1.35 13.27
N ILE A 73 -7.21 1.66 14.39
CA ILE A 73 -6.66 2.55 15.42
C ILE A 73 -5.41 1.93 16.05
N LEU A 74 -5.50 0.69 16.53
CA LEU A 74 -4.40 0.02 17.22
C LEU A 74 -3.18 -0.18 16.31
N GLY A 75 -3.38 -0.71 15.12
CA GLY A 75 -2.31 -0.90 14.14
C GLY A 75 -1.78 0.44 13.61
N GLY A 76 -2.65 1.43 13.42
CA GLY A 76 -2.29 2.78 13.00
C GLY A 76 -1.40 3.51 14.00
N ILE A 77 -1.59 3.29 15.31
CA ILE A 77 -0.68 3.80 16.35
C ILE A 77 0.73 3.23 16.12
N VAL A 78 0.84 1.90 15.91
CA VAL A 78 2.13 1.25 15.67
C VAL A 78 2.80 1.83 14.43
N MET A 79 2.09 1.92 13.31
CA MET A 79 2.58 2.52 12.08
C MET A 79 3.06 3.96 12.29
N ALA A 80 2.24 4.80 12.93
CA ALA A 80 2.55 6.23 13.12
C ALA A 80 3.74 6.47 14.05
N LEU A 81 3.95 5.63 15.07
CA LEU A 81 5.13 5.65 15.93
C LEU A 81 6.41 5.39 15.13
N HIS A 82 6.39 4.47 14.16
CA HIS A 82 7.52 4.23 13.28
C HIS A 82 7.75 5.41 12.34
N SER A 83 6.70 6.00 11.76
CA SER A 83 6.82 7.21 10.93
C SER A 83 7.46 8.38 11.67
N ALA A 84 7.12 8.57 12.95
CA ALA A 84 7.62 9.65 13.78
C ALA A 84 9.16 9.63 13.98
N GLN A 85 9.81 8.48 13.74
CA GLN A 85 11.26 8.34 13.84
C GLN A 85 12.00 8.91 12.61
N GLY A 86 11.36 8.88 11.44
CA GLY A 86 11.97 9.22 10.15
C GLY A 86 12.68 10.58 10.13
N PRO A 87 12.04 11.71 10.52
CA PRO A 87 12.67 13.03 10.50
C PRO A 87 13.90 13.15 11.40
N ARG A 88 13.92 12.40 12.50
CA ARG A 88 15.06 12.43 13.45
C ARG A 88 16.24 11.61 12.97
N LEU A 89 15.98 10.41 12.46
CA LEU A 89 17.02 9.47 12.05
C LEU A 89 17.53 9.74 10.65
N GLY A 90 16.67 10.16 9.72
CA GLY A 90 17.01 10.30 8.30
C GLY A 90 17.37 8.98 7.63
N LEU A 91 17.10 7.86 8.30
CA LEU A 91 17.44 6.51 7.85
C LEU A 91 16.19 5.75 7.41
N PRO A 92 16.31 4.82 6.46
CA PRO A 92 15.23 3.89 6.14
C PRO A 92 14.85 3.04 7.35
N GLN A 93 13.57 2.67 7.44
CA GLN A 93 13.06 1.84 8.53
C GLN A 93 13.86 0.54 8.68
N MET A 94 14.22 -0.10 7.57
CA MET A 94 14.94 -1.36 7.55
C MET A 94 16.35 -1.28 8.17
N ILE A 95 17.03 -0.15 8.04
CA ILE A 95 18.32 0.09 8.70
C ILE A 95 18.13 0.23 10.22
N SER A 96 17.07 0.90 10.65
CA SER A 96 16.77 1.08 12.08
C SER A 96 16.50 -0.25 12.78
N SER A 97 15.97 -1.27 12.10
CA SER A 97 15.77 -2.60 12.67
C SER A 97 17.04 -3.29 13.13
N ARG A 98 18.21 -2.90 12.60
CA ARG A 98 19.51 -3.44 13.02
C ARG A 98 19.88 -3.07 14.45
N VAL A 99 19.32 -2.01 15.00
CA VAL A 99 19.50 -1.62 16.40
C VAL A 99 18.84 -2.64 17.31
N GLN A 100 17.72 -3.20 16.90
CA GLN A 100 16.93 -4.15 17.70
C GLN A 100 17.42 -5.60 17.56
N PHE A 101 17.76 -6.01 16.34
CA PHE A 101 18.07 -7.42 16.01
C PHE A 101 19.56 -7.66 15.72
N GLY A 102 20.39 -6.61 15.75
CA GLY A 102 21.77 -6.67 15.25
C GLY A 102 21.82 -6.73 13.72
N VAL A 103 23.02 -6.50 13.14
CA VAL A 103 23.20 -6.39 11.69
C VAL A 103 22.77 -7.66 10.96
N LYS A 104 23.21 -8.83 11.42
CA LYS A 104 22.88 -10.11 10.78
C LYS A 104 21.53 -10.64 11.21
N GLY A 105 21.15 -10.44 12.50
CA GLY A 105 19.87 -10.89 13.03
C GLY A 105 18.67 -10.22 12.38
N ALA A 106 18.82 -8.97 11.93
CA ALA A 106 17.80 -8.26 11.16
C ALA A 106 17.45 -8.93 9.82
N ALA A 107 18.32 -9.80 9.26
CA ALA A 107 18.04 -10.47 8.00
C ALA A 107 16.77 -11.33 8.07
N LEU A 108 16.49 -11.99 9.19
CA LEU A 108 15.31 -12.84 9.32
C LEU A 108 13.99 -12.06 9.17
N PRO A 109 13.70 -11.02 9.99
CA PRO A 109 12.49 -10.23 9.79
C PRO A 109 12.46 -9.53 8.43
N LEU A 110 13.62 -9.14 7.86
CA LEU A 110 13.67 -8.51 6.55
C LEU A 110 13.24 -9.44 5.43
N VAL A 111 13.59 -10.73 5.47
CA VAL A 111 13.11 -11.73 4.50
C VAL A 111 11.59 -11.87 4.58
N LEU A 112 11.00 -11.92 5.79
CA LEU A 112 9.55 -11.96 5.94
C LEU A 112 8.87 -10.71 5.36
N VAL A 113 9.48 -9.54 5.54
CA VAL A 113 8.99 -8.28 4.96
C VAL A 113 9.07 -8.30 3.42
N ILE A 114 10.11 -8.90 2.81
CA ILE A 114 10.18 -9.07 1.35
C ILE A 114 9.02 -9.93 0.85
N LEU A 115 8.71 -11.05 1.53
CA LEU A 115 7.58 -11.91 1.18
C LEU A 115 6.25 -11.16 1.28
N MET A 116 6.07 -10.36 2.33
CA MET A 116 4.91 -9.48 2.50
C MET A 116 4.77 -8.51 1.31
N TYR A 117 5.84 -7.82 0.91
CA TYR A 117 5.81 -6.91 -0.24
C TYR A 117 5.39 -7.61 -1.53
N VAL A 118 5.95 -8.80 -1.80
CA VAL A 118 5.60 -9.58 -3.00
C VAL A 118 4.12 -9.97 -2.96
N GLY A 119 3.61 -10.43 -1.82
CA GLY A 119 2.20 -10.83 -1.66
C GLY A 119 1.24 -9.67 -1.93
N PHE A 120 1.45 -8.52 -1.27
CA PHE A 120 0.60 -7.34 -1.49
C PHE A 120 0.73 -6.76 -2.90
N ALA A 121 1.93 -6.75 -3.47
CA ALA A 121 2.14 -6.28 -4.84
C ALA A 121 1.47 -7.22 -5.85
N ALA A 122 1.55 -8.55 -5.67
CA ALA A 122 0.89 -9.52 -6.54
C ALA A 122 -0.63 -9.38 -6.50
N THR A 123 -1.21 -9.27 -5.29
CA THR A 123 -2.65 -9.01 -5.08
C THR A 123 -3.10 -7.75 -5.82
N GLY A 124 -2.34 -6.66 -5.67
CA GLY A 124 -2.62 -5.42 -6.36
C GLY A 124 -2.50 -5.52 -7.88
N THR A 125 -1.54 -6.29 -8.35
CA THR A 125 -1.32 -6.54 -9.79
C THR A 125 -2.46 -7.33 -10.41
N VAL A 126 -3.02 -8.33 -9.71
CA VAL A 126 -4.21 -9.06 -10.17
C VAL A 126 -5.41 -8.14 -10.31
N LEU A 127 -5.75 -7.38 -9.26
CA LEU A 127 -6.94 -6.50 -9.27
C LEU A 127 -6.82 -5.39 -10.32
N SER A 128 -5.64 -4.76 -10.46
CA SER A 128 -5.41 -3.76 -11.48
C SER A 128 -5.37 -4.34 -12.89
N GLY A 129 -4.83 -5.54 -13.04
CA GLY A 129 -4.86 -6.28 -14.30
C GLY A 129 -6.29 -6.56 -14.75
N GLN A 130 -7.17 -6.96 -13.82
CA GLN A 130 -8.61 -7.13 -14.11
C GLN A 130 -9.25 -5.81 -14.56
N ALA A 131 -8.95 -4.68 -13.89
CA ALA A 131 -9.46 -3.38 -14.28
C ALA A 131 -9.00 -2.96 -15.69
N ILE A 132 -7.72 -3.18 -16.01
CA ILE A 132 -7.17 -2.91 -17.35
C ILE A 132 -7.85 -3.79 -18.39
N ASN A 133 -8.02 -5.08 -18.12
CA ASN A 133 -8.68 -6.01 -19.04
C ASN A 133 -10.12 -5.60 -19.33
N LEU A 134 -10.88 -5.20 -18.30
CA LEU A 134 -12.26 -4.73 -18.47
C LEU A 134 -12.33 -3.40 -19.23
N MET A 135 -11.36 -2.50 -19.01
CA MET A 135 -11.30 -1.20 -19.67
C MET A 135 -11.01 -1.31 -21.18
N PHE A 136 -10.14 -2.25 -21.57
CA PHE A 136 -9.71 -2.41 -22.97
C PHE A 136 -10.34 -3.62 -23.68
N GLY A 137 -11.19 -4.40 -23.00
CA GLY A 137 -11.81 -5.58 -23.57
C GLY A 137 -10.85 -6.73 -23.81
N PHE A 138 -9.76 -6.85 -23.05
CA PHE A 138 -8.82 -7.96 -23.18
C PHE A 138 -9.41 -9.24 -22.58
N HIS A 139 -9.35 -10.34 -23.34
CA HIS A 139 -9.83 -11.65 -22.89
C HIS A 139 -8.81 -12.43 -22.06
N SER A 140 -7.52 -12.11 -22.19
CA SER A 140 -6.46 -12.79 -21.44
C SER A 140 -6.20 -12.09 -20.11
N PRO A 141 -6.30 -12.78 -18.95
CA PRO A 141 -5.93 -12.23 -17.66
C PRO A 141 -4.49 -11.70 -17.63
N ALA A 142 -3.58 -12.31 -18.39
CA ALA A 142 -2.18 -11.95 -18.43
C ALA A 142 -1.91 -10.57 -19.00
N ALA A 143 -2.72 -10.11 -19.97
CA ALA A 143 -2.50 -8.81 -20.63
C ALA A 143 -2.49 -7.65 -19.63
N GLY A 144 -3.54 -7.50 -18.84
CA GLY A 144 -3.62 -6.44 -17.85
C GLY A 144 -2.59 -6.57 -16.73
N ILE A 145 -2.28 -7.80 -16.28
CA ILE A 145 -1.25 -8.07 -15.28
C ILE A 145 0.12 -7.59 -15.76
N ILE A 146 0.50 -7.92 -16.99
CA ILE A 146 1.79 -7.52 -17.58
C ILE A 146 1.84 -6.00 -17.78
N ILE A 147 0.78 -5.38 -18.31
CA ILE A 147 0.69 -3.94 -18.50
C ILE A 147 0.84 -3.22 -17.15
N PHE A 148 0.13 -3.66 -16.12
CA PHE A 148 0.22 -3.05 -14.81
C PHE A 148 1.61 -3.25 -14.16
N GLY A 149 2.23 -4.41 -14.33
CA GLY A 149 3.61 -4.67 -13.92
C GLY A 149 4.59 -3.70 -14.58
N ALA A 150 4.46 -3.48 -15.90
CA ALA A 150 5.30 -2.53 -16.63
C ALA A 150 5.12 -1.09 -16.12
N LEU A 151 3.88 -0.65 -15.86
CA LEU A 151 3.60 0.66 -15.26
C LEU A 151 4.22 0.79 -13.87
N THR A 152 4.12 -0.25 -13.05
CA THR A 152 4.74 -0.29 -11.71
C THR A 152 6.26 -0.17 -11.81
N ALA A 153 6.89 -0.91 -12.73
CA ALA A 153 8.33 -0.85 -12.95
C ALA A 153 8.78 0.55 -13.35
N LEU A 154 8.08 1.18 -14.30
CA LEU A 154 8.37 2.53 -14.77
C LEU A 154 8.36 3.55 -13.63
N VAL A 155 7.29 3.58 -12.82
CA VAL A 155 7.16 4.53 -11.72
C VAL A 155 8.16 4.24 -10.60
N ALA A 156 8.37 2.97 -10.24
CA ALA A 156 9.27 2.59 -9.15
C ALA A 156 10.76 2.88 -9.50
N VAL A 157 11.16 2.74 -10.76
CA VAL A 157 12.53 3.07 -11.22
C VAL A 157 12.81 4.56 -11.10
N VAL A 158 11.86 5.43 -11.45
CA VAL A 158 11.99 6.89 -11.25
C VAL A 158 12.09 7.22 -9.76
N GLY A 159 11.28 6.56 -8.91
CA GLY A 159 11.43 6.54 -7.46
C GLY A 159 10.63 7.63 -6.73
N TYR A 160 11.15 8.07 -5.57
CA TYR A 160 10.47 8.85 -4.54
C TYR A 160 9.59 10.00 -5.07
N ARG A 161 10.15 10.86 -5.94
CA ARG A 161 9.43 12.03 -6.45
C ARG A 161 8.16 11.65 -7.22
N LEU A 162 8.26 10.67 -8.12
CA LEU A 162 7.11 10.23 -8.93
C LEU A 162 6.09 9.47 -8.08
N ILE A 163 6.52 8.69 -7.09
CA ILE A 163 5.66 8.01 -6.12
C ILE A 163 4.78 9.02 -5.38
N HIS A 164 5.36 10.14 -4.92
CA HIS A 164 4.59 11.20 -4.26
C HIS A 164 3.61 11.93 -5.19
N VAL A 165 3.96 12.13 -6.47
CA VAL A 165 3.05 12.72 -7.46
C VAL A 165 1.86 11.79 -7.68
N VAL A 166 2.13 10.51 -7.95
CA VAL A 166 1.09 9.49 -8.13
C VAL A 166 0.23 9.36 -6.88
N GLY A 167 0.83 9.39 -5.67
CA GLY A 167 0.10 9.35 -4.41
C GLY A 167 -0.87 10.52 -4.23
N ARG A 168 -0.47 11.75 -4.59
CA ARG A 168 -1.37 12.91 -4.55
C ARG A 168 -2.54 12.79 -5.51
N ILE A 169 -2.26 12.35 -6.75
CA ILE A 169 -3.31 12.10 -7.74
C ILE A 169 -4.27 11.03 -7.21
N SER A 170 -3.74 9.92 -6.71
CA SER A 170 -4.54 8.82 -6.15
C SER A 170 -5.41 9.24 -4.98
N THR A 171 -4.94 10.18 -4.15
CA THR A 171 -5.75 10.72 -3.05
C THR A 171 -7.00 11.41 -3.58
N VAL A 172 -6.84 12.33 -4.53
CA VAL A 172 -7.98 13.09 -5.10
C VAL A 172 -8.92 12.16 -5.87
N VAL A 173 -8.35 11.37 -6.77
CA VAL A 173 -9.10 10.44 -7.63
C VAL A 173 -9.78 9.35 -6.79
N GLY A 174 -9.11 8.87 -5.74
CA GLY A 174 -9.67 7.90 -4.78
C GLY A 174 -10.85 8.46 -4.01
N ILE A 175 -10.74 9.66 -3.45
CA ILE A 175 -11.85 10.32 -2.74
C ILE A 175 -13.07 10.48 -3.66
N LEU A 176 -12.86 11.00 -4.86
CA LEU A 176 -13.95 11.22 -5.82
C LEU A 176 -14.55 9.89 -6.31
N GLY A 177 -13.71 8.93 -6.66
CA GLY A 177 -14.16 7.64 -7.20
C GLY A 177 -14.88 6.78 -6.16
N PHE A 178 -14.29 6.58 -4.98
CA PHE A 178 -14.94 5.82 -3.92
C PHE A 178 -16.11 6.58 -3.29
N GLY A 179 -16.08 7.92 -3.25
CA GLY A 179 -17.22 8.73 -2.86
C GLY A 179 -18.40 8.54 -3.82
N TYR A 180 -18.14 8.54 -5.13
CA TYR A 180 -19.14 8.23 -6.14
C TYR A 180 -19.69 6.81 -6.00
N LEU A 181 -18.83 5.82 -5.79
CA LEU A 181 -19.27 4.43 -5.58
C LEU A 181 -20.11 4.29 -4.30
N ALA A 182 -19.74 4.97 -3.23
CA ALA A 182 -20.53 4.96 -1.99
C ALA A 182 -21.91 5.61 -2.20
N TRP A 183 -21.97 6.71 -2.96
CA TRP A 183 -23.23 7.32 -3.35
C TRP A 183 -24.10 6.38 -4.19
N GLN A 184 -23.49 5.72 -5.19
CA GLN A 184 -24.20 4.74 -6.03
C GLN A 184 -24.69 3.53 -5.22
N LEU A 185 -23.91 3.06 -4.23
CA LEU A 185 -24.32 1.98 -3.34
C LEU A 185 -25.57 2.36 -2.55
N CYS A 186 -25.59 3.56 -1.96
CA CYS A 186 -26.75 4.07 -1.21
C CYS A 186 -27.98 4.31 -2.10
N HIS A 187 -27.77 4.55 -3.40
CA HIS A 187 -28.85 4.80 -4.35
C HIS A 187 -29.44 3.52 -4.93
N GLN A 188 -28.60 2.47 -5.14
CA GLN A 188 -29.02 1.22 -5.75
C GLN A 188 -29.41 0.15 -4.75
N PHE A 189 -28.99 0.25 -3.48
CA PHE A 189 -29.23 -0.74 -2.44
C PHE A 189 -29.80 -0.10 -1.19
N ASP A 190 -30.65 -0.84 -0.49
CA ASP A 190 -31.05 -0.49 0.88
C ASP A 190 -29.90 -0.81 1.85
N VAL A 191 -29.06 0.19 2.13
CA VAL A 191 -27.88 0.03 2.99
C VAL A 191 -28.26 -0.37 4.41
N VAL A 192 -29.46 0.00 4.88
CA VAL A 192 -29.92 -0.37 6.23
C VAL A 192 -30.11 -1.89 6.32
N SER A 193 -30.48 -2.54 5.23
CA SER A 193 -30.65 -4.00 5.19
C SER A 193 -29.35 -4.79 5.39
N ALA A 194 -28.17 -4.16 5.29
CA ALA A 194 -26.90 -4.80 5.60
C ALA A 194 -26.72 -5.10 7.09
N PHE A 195 -27.43 -4.40 7.95
CA PHE A 195 -27.28 -4.47 9.39
C PHE A 195 -28.32 -5.41 10.05
N GLY A 196 -27.94 -6.00 11.18
CA GLY A 196 -28.81 -6.88 11.95
C GLY A 196 -29.03 -8.28 11.36
N GLN A 197 -28.31 -8.66 10.30
CA GLN A 197 -28.50 -9.93 9.60
C GLN A 197 -27.94 -11.15 10.37
N LYS A 198 -27.01 -10.94 11.26
CA LYS A 198 -26.36 -11.98 12.06
C LYS A 198 -26.14 -11.49 13.49
N PRO A 199 -26.12 -12.40 14.49
CA PRO A 199 -25.78 -12.04 15.85
C PRO A 199 -24.32 -11.61 15.97
N PHE A 200 -24.02 -10.75 16.95
CA PHE A 200 -22.66 -10.44 17.36
C PHE A 200 -21.96 -11.71 17.88
N THR A 201 -20.72 -11.90 17.48
CA THR A 201 -19.82 -12.89 18.09
C THR A 201 -18.44 -12.27 18.33
N TRP A 202 -17.83 -12.61 19.45
CA TRP A 202 -16.47 -12.17 19.77
C TRP A 202 -15.44 -12.66 18.73
N ALA A 203 -15.63 -13.87 18.20
CA ALA A 203 -14.73 -14.44 17.20
C ALA A 203 -14.73 -13.59 15.92
N SER A 204 -15.89 -13.24 15.39
CA SER A 204 -15.99 -12.42 14.18
C SER A 204 -15.51 -10.98 14.38
N PHE A 205 -15.77 -10.40 15.55
CA PHE A 205 -15.27 -9.08 15.95
C PHE A 205 -13.74 -9.06 16.02
N LEU A 206 -13.12 -10.03 16.72
CA LEU A 206 -11.67 -10.12 16.84
C LEU A 206 -11.01 -10.43 15.50
N THR A 207 -11.66 -11.22 14.63
CA THR A 207 -11.18 -11.45 13.26
C THR A 207 -11.16 -10.15 12.45
N ALA A 208 -12.24 -9.37 12.47
CA ALA A 208 -12.28 -8.06 11.80
C ALA A 208 -11.21 -7.10 12.36
N MET A 209 -11.05 -7.07 13.68
CA MET A 209 -10.01 -6.27 14.33
C MET A 209 -8.60 -6.72 13.89
N ALA A 210 -8.35 -8.01 13.83
CA ALA A 210 -7.05 -8.56 13.41
C ALA A 210 -6.73 -8.23 11.94
N LEU A 211 -7.73 -8.30 11.03
CA LEU A 211 -7.55 -7.92 9.63
C LEU A 211 -7.03 -6.49 9.50
N SER A 212 -7.73 -5.52 10.07
CA SER A 212 -7.35 -4.12 9.94
C SER A 212 -6.11 -3.73 10.76
N ALA A 213 -5.89 -4.34 11.93
CA ALA A 213 -4.65 -4.16 12.67
C ALA A 213 -3.45 -4.69 11.89
N GLY A 214 -3.59 -5.90 11.31
CA GLY A 214 -2.59 -6.49 10.41
C GLY A 214 -2.32 -5.58 9.21
N TRP A 215 -3.36 -5.08 8.55
CA TRP A 215 -3.26 -4.12 7.45
C TRP A 215 -2.37 -2.93 7.80
N GLN A 216 -2.66 -2.23 8.90
CA GLN A 216 -1.88 -1.08 9.35
C GLN A 216 -0.45 -1.45 9.73
N MET A 217 -0.25 -2.58 10.42
CA MET A 217 1.07 -3.02 10.83
C MET A 217 1.96 -3.43 9.66
N THR A 218 1.41 -3.81 8.50
CA THR A 218 2.23 -4.10 7.31
C THR A 218 2.93 -2.87 6.74
N PHE A 219 2.47 -1.65 7.05
CA PHE A 219 3.14 -0.42 6.66
C PHE A 219 4.27 -0.01 7.62
N ALA A 220 4.23 -0.46 8.88
CA ALA A 220 5.24 -0.11 9.89
C ALA A 220 6.69 -0.39 9.45
N PRO A 221 6.99 -1.52 8.76
CA PRO A 221 8.36 -1.84 8.33
C PRO A 221 8.97 -0.85 7.33
N TYR A 222 8.22 0.07 6.74
CA TYR A 222 8.73 0.97 5.71
C TYR A 222 8.16 2.40 5.76
N VAL A 223 7.32 2.70 6.72
CA VAL A 223 6.70 4.03 6.82
C VAL A 223 7.73 5.15 6.99
N ALA A 224 8.83 4.90 7.70
CA ALA A 224 9.91 5.86 7.87
C ALA A 224 10.74 6.10 6.61
N ASP A 225 10.69 5.22 5.61
CA ASP A 225 11.35 5.41 4.31
C ASP A 225 10.86 6.69 3.61
N TYR A 226 9.64 7.10 3.90
CA TYR A 226 9.00 8.30 3.34
C TYR A 226 9.10 9.51 4.27
N SER A 227 8.97 9.32 5.59
CA SER A 227 9.06 10.41 6.54
C SER A 227 10.51 10.88 6.81
N ARG A 228 11.52 10.07 6.47
CA ARG A 228 12.96 10.42 6.62
C ARG A 228 13.39 11.63 5.80
N TYR A 229 12.61 11.99 4.77
CA TYR A 229 12.86 13.18 3.95
C TYR A 229 12.32 14.47 4.56
N LEU A 230 11.53 14.41 5.62
CA LEU A 230 11.09 15.61 6.33
C LEU A 230 12.28 16.27 7.08
N PRO A 231 12.32 17.60 7.16
CA PRO A 231 13.35 18.31 7.91
C PRO A 231 13.47 17.85 9.36
N THR A 232 14.66 17.79 9.92
CA THR A 232 14.92 17.33 11.29
C THR A 232 14.11 18.12 12.35
N ARG A 233 13.83 19.40 12.08
CA ARG A 233 13.00 20.28 12.93
C ARG A 233 11.51 19.91 12.93
N THR A 234 11.08 18.99 12.07
CA THR A 234 9.67 18.60 11.99
C THR A 234 9.22 17.97 13.30
N SER A 235 8.09 18.43 13.82
CA SER A 235 7.52 17.93 15.07
C SER A 235 7.20 16.44 14.96
N THR A 236 7.66 15.65 15.93
CA THR A 236 7.35 14.22 16.07
C THR A 236 5.85 13.98 16.15
N ALA A 237 5.14 14.83 16.94
CA ALA A 237 3.68 14.75 17.07
C ALA A 237 2.96 15.07 15.74
N ALA A 238 3.43 16.06 14.99
CA ALA A 238 2.85 16.39 13.70
C ALA A 238 3.04 15.23 12.69
N THR A 239 4.24 14.62 12.65
CA THR A 239 4.49 13.44 11.80
C THR A 239 3.62 12.26 12.20
N PHE A 240 3.49 12.00 13.52
CA PHE A 240 2.63 10.95 14.05
C PHE A 240 1.17 11.16 13.60
N TRP A 241 0.57 12.31 13.93
CA TRP A 241 -0.85 12.55 13.71
C TRP A 241 -1.21 12.62 12.22
N THR A 242 -0.35 13.15 11.37
CA THR A 242 -0.60 13.19 9.93
C THR A 242 -0.52 11.81 9.30
N THR A 243 0.44 10.97 9.70
CA THR A 243 0.52 9.57 9.26
C THR A 243 -0.67 8.77 9.77
N PHE A 244 -0.96 8.87 11.08
CA PHE A 244 -2.08 8.16 11.72
C PHE A 244 -3.41 8.51 11.07
N SER A 245 -3.74 9.80 11.00
CA SER A 245 -5.04 10.22 10.46
C SER A 245 -5.17 9.90 8.96
N GLY A 246 -4.10 10.10 8.18
CA GLY A 246 -4.11 9.74 6.75
C GLY A 246 -4.40 8.26 6.53
N SER A 247 -3.70 7.38 7.25
CA SER A 247 -3.85 5.94 7.10
C SER A 247 -5.15 5.41 7.69
N VAL A 248 -5.47 5.76 8.94
CA VAL A 248 -6.64 5.21 9.65
C VAL A 248 -7.96 5.65 9.01
N ILE A 249 -8.10 6.95 8.67
CA ILE A 249 -9.34 7.45 8.09
C ILE A 249 -9.60 6.80 6.73
N SER A 250 -8.58 6.78 5.85
CA SER A 250 -8.76 6.22 4.51
C SER A 250 -8.97 4.72 4.50
N SER A 251 -8.24 3.96 5.34
CA SER A 251 -8.47 2.52 5.49
C SER A 251 -9.87 2.24 6.01
N GLN A 252 -10.31 2.98 7.04
CA GLN A 252 -11.63 2.78 7.61
C GLN A 252 -12.74 3.06 6.60
N LEU A 253 -12.63 4.13 5.81
CA LEU A 253 -13.59 4.44 4.76
C LEU A 253 -13.63 3.34 3.68
N ALA A 254 -12.46 2.94 3.18
CA ALA A 254 -12.36 1.90 2.15
C ALA A 254 -12.86 0.53 2.67
N MET A 255 -12.47 0.14 3.88
CA MET A 255 -12.90 -1.12 4.49
C MET A 255 -14.40 -1.12 4.82
N THR A 256 -14.95 0.00 5.33
CA THR A 256 -16.39 0.14 5.57
C THR A 256 -17.17 -0.03 4.27
N PHE A 257 -16.73 0.61 3.19
CA PHE A 257 -17.32 0.40 1.87
C PHE A 257 -17.23 -1.07 1.46
N GLY A 258 -16.09 -1.73 1.72
CA GLY A 258 -15.90 -3.17 1.48
C GLY A 258 -16.89 -4.06 2.24
N VAL A 259 -17.12 -3.77 3.52
CA VAL A 259 -18.13 -4.45 4.34
C VAL A 259 -19.51 -4.33 3.70
N LEU A 260 -19.92 -3.10 3.34
CA LEU A 260 -21.24 -2.85 2.79
C LEU A 260 -21.45 -3.54 1.43
N VAL A 261 -20.48 -3.45 0.53
CA VAL A 261 -20.60 -4.13 -0.78
C VAL A 261 -20.57 -5.65 -0.66
N ALA A 262 -19.88 -6.21 0.33
CA ALA A 262 -19.89 -7.65 0.57
C ALA A 262 -21.19 -8.14 1.22
N ALA A 263 -21.81 -7.31 2.04
CA ALA A 263 -23.09 -7.63 2.69
C ALA A 263 -24.28 -7.52 1.72
N LEU A 264 -24.26 -6.56 0.80
CA LEU A 264 -25.35 -6.25 -0.11
C LEU A 264 -25.18 -6.84 -1.51
N GLY A 265 -23.95 -6.95 -1.99
CA GLY A 265 -23.63 -7.34 -3.37
C GLY A 265 -23.22 -8.80 -3.49
N ALA A 266 -24.14 -9.73 -3.73
CA ALA A 266 -23.88 -11.16 -3.82
C ALA A 266 -22.75 -11.53 -4.84
N ASN A 267 -22.54 -10.72 -5.88
CA ASN A 267 -21.54 -10.94 -6.90
C ASN A 267 -20.18 -10.32 -6.58
N PHE A 268 -20.08 -9.42 -5.59
CA PHE A 268 -18.84 -8.75 -5.23
C PHE A 268 -17.73 -9.75 -4.86
N ILE A 269 -18.06 -10.75 -4.05
CA ILE A 269 -17.08 -11.75 -3.58
C ILE A 269 -16.48 -12.56 -4.73
N LYS A 270 -17.24 -12.77 -5.82
CA LYS A 270 -16.77 -13.54 -6.99
C LYS A 270 -15.97 -12.69 -7.98
N ASN A 271 -16.34 -11.41 -8.12
CA ASN A 271 -15.74 -10.50 -9.11
C ASN A 271 -15.74 -9.06 -8.57
N GLN A 272 -14.73 -8.74 -7.78
CA GLN A 272 -14.62 -7.45 -7.08
C GLN A 272 -14.58 -6.27 -8.05
N VAL A 273 -13.71 -6.34 -9.06
CA VAL A 273 -13.51 -5.24 -10.02
C VAL A 273 -14.70 -5.10 -10.96
N GLY A 274 -15.25 -6.22 -11.44
CA GLY A 274 -16.44 -6.20 -12.28
C GLY A 274 -17.67 -5.65 -11.56
N PHE A 275 -17.84 -5.99 -10.27
CA PHE A 275 -18.92 -5.43 -9.45
C PHE A 275 -18.77 -3.90 -9.30
N MET A 276 -17.56 -3.40 -9.05
CA MET A 276 -17.32 -1.94 -8.98
C MET A 276 -17.70 -1.23 -10.28
N GLY A 277 -17.36 -1.83 -11.43
CA GLY A 277 -17.74 -1.31 -12.73
C GLY A 277 -19.25 -1.32 -12.95
N GLN A 278 -19.95 -2.40 -12.56
CA GLN A 278 -21.41 -2.49 -12.63
C GLN A 278 -22.08 -1.45 -11.72
N LEU A 279 -21.61 -1.31 -10.49
CA LEU A 279 -22.09 -0.30 -9.54
C LEU A 279 -21.91 1.12 -10.08
N ALA A 280 -20.80 1.38 -10.77
CA ALA A 280 -20.49 2.69 -11.36
C ALA A 280 -21.33 3.02 -12.60
N GLY A 281 -21.92 2.02 -13.26
CA GLY A 281 -22.72 2.23 -14.48
C GLY A 281 -21.92 2.92 -15.59
N PRO A 282 -22.40 4.06 -16.13
CA PRO A 282 -21.72 4.76 -17.22
C PRO A 282 -20.27 5.22 -16.92
N LEU A 283 -19.93 5.37 -15.63
CA LEU A 283 -18.60 5.76 -15.20
C LEU A 283 -17.66 4.58 -14.90
N ALA A 284 -18.00 3.35 -15.34
CA ALA A 284 -17.20 2.15 -15.08
C ALA A 284 -15.72 2.33 -15.48
N VAL A 285 -15.45 2.89 -16.67
CA VAL A 285 -14.07 3.14 -17.14
C VAL A 285 -13.31 4.09 -16.21
N VAL A 286 -13.99 5.12 -15.69
CA VAL A 286 -13.39 6.05 -14.72
C VAL A 286 -13.04 5.30 -13.42
N ILE A 287 -13.92 4.44 -12.94
CA ILE A 287 -13.64 3.64 -11.74
C ILE A 287 -12.50 2.63 -11.96
N TYR A 288 -12.37 2.04 -13.14
CA TYR A 288 -11.20 1.20 -13.46
C TYR A 288 -9.90 2.02 -13.42
N LEU A 289 -9.90 3.26 -13.90
CA LEU A 289 -8.75 4.17 -13.77
C LEU A 289 -8.46 4.52 -12.30
N VAL A 290 -9.49 4.73 -11.48
CA VAL A 290 -9.33 4.94 -10.02
C VAL A 290 -8.66 3.73 -9.37
N ILE A 291 -9.08 2.52 -9.71
CA ILE A 291 -8.50 1.28 -9.20
C ILE A 291 -7.03 1.17 -9.62
N VAL A 292 -6.72 1.38 -10.90
CA VAL A 292 -5.35 1.29 -11.43
C VAL A 292 -4.44 2.32 -10.77
N THR A 293 -4.85 3.58 -10.67
CA THR A 293 -4.01 4.66 -10.09
C THR A 293 -3.79 4.46 -8.59
N GLY A 294 -4.83 4.07 -7.84
CA GLY A 294 -4.73 3.78 -6.41
C GLY A 294 -3.76 2.62 -6.15
N LYS A 295 -3.87 1.54 -6.91
CA LYS A 295 -2.96 0.39 -6.78
C LYS A 295 -1.56 0.69 -7.26
N LEU A 296 -1.39 1.53 -8.28
CA LEU A 296 -0.07 1.92 -8.78
C LEU A 296 0.75 2.58 -7.67
N THR A 297 0.14 3.47 -6.87
CA THR A 297 0.78 4.08 -5.71
C THR A 297 1.33 3.00 -4.77
N VAL A 298 0.48 2.09 -4.30
CA VAL A 298 0.87 1.05 -3.32
C VAL A 298 1.88 0.08 -3.90
N ASN A 299 1.72 -0.35 -5.15
CA ASN A 299 2.66 -1.27 -5.78
C ASN A 299 4.05 -0.64 -5.97
N CYS A 300 4.11 0.67 -6.25
CA CYS A 300 5.39 1.39 -6.27
C CYS A 300 6.02 1.50 -4.88
N LEU A 301 5.21 1.72 -3.82
CA LEU A 301 5.70 1.68 -2.43
C LEU A 301 6.29 0.28 -2.11
N ASN A 302 5.60 -0.80 -2.50
CA ASN A 302 6.07 -2.17 -2.29
C ASN A 302 7.35 -2.47 -3.08
N ALA A 303 7.44 -2.05 -4.34
CA ALA A 303 8.65 -2.24 -5.16
C ALA A 303 9.84 -1.45 -4.61
N TYR A 304 9.61 -0.20 -4.20
CA TYR A 304 10.64 0.64 -3.60
C TYR A 304 11.07 0.10 -2.23
N GLY A 305 10.14 -0.21 -1.33
CA GLY A 305 10.43 -0.80 -0.02
C GLY A 305 11.07 -2.19 -0.12
N GLY A 306 10.61 -3.02 -1.07
CA GLY A 306 11.22 -4.32 -1.37
C GLY A 306 12.68 -4.19 -1.78
N PHE A 307 12.99 -3.26 -2.70
CA PHE A 307 14.36 -2.95 -3.10
C PHE A 307 15.23 -2.54 -1.88
N MET A 308 14.75 -1.59 -1.07
CA MET A 308 15.48 -1.12 0.12
C MET A 308 15.72 -2.24 1.13
N THR A 309 14.76 -3.14 1.28
CA THR A 309 14.83 -4.29 2.20
C THR A 309 15.85 -5.33 1.72
N VAL A 310 15.86 -5.64 0.42
CA VAL A 310 16.86 -6.55 -0.18
C VAL A 310 18.26 -5.96 -0.03
N LEU A 311 18.45 -4.67 -0.31
CA LEU A 311 19.75 -4.01 -0.13
C LEU A 311 20.22 -4.07 1.33
N THR A 312 19.33 -3.78 2.27
CA THR A 312 19.65 -3.84 3.71
C THR A 312 20.06 -5.27 4.09
N THR A 313 19.36 -6.29 3.59
CA THR A 313 19.68 -7.69 3.88
C THR A 313 21.04 -8.08 3.29
N VAL A 314 21.29 -7.78 2.02
CA VAL A 314 22.58 -8.11 1.35
C VAL A 314 23.76 -7.40 2.02
N SER A 315 23.61 -6.12 2.37
CA SER A 315 24.67 -5.35 3.04
C SER A 315 24.99 -5.83 4.46
N ALA A 316 24.14 -6.65 5.08
CA ALA A 316 24.41 -7.28 6.36
C ALA A 316 25.51 -8.37 6.25
N PHE A 317 25.61 -9.02 5.10
CA PHE A 317 26.57 -10.10 4.83
C PHE A 317 27.75 -9.65 3.96
N ASN A 318 27.57 -8.64 3.11
CA ASN A 318 28.62 -8.11 2.24
C ASN A 318 28.73 -6.59 2.36
N ARG A 319 29.64 -6.15 3.24
CA ARG A 319 29.89 -4.73 3.52
C ARG A 319 30.53 -3.94 2.35
N LYS A 320 31.08 -4.64 1.35
CA LYS A 320 31.75 -4.01 0.18
C LYS A 320 30.79 -3.75 -0.97
N THR A 321 29.52 -4.13 -0.85
CA THR A 321 28.55 -3.95 -1.92
C THR A 321 28.29 -2.45 -2.13
N GLN A 322 28.79 -1.94 -3.26
CA GLN A 322 28.42 -0.60 -3.74
C GLN A 322 27.13 -0.68 -4.51
N PHE A 323 26.16 0.15 -4.16
CA PHE A 323 24.88 0.19 -4.82
C PHE A 323 24.86 1.28 -5.88
N THR A 324 24.84 0.86 -7.14
CA THR A 324 24.80 1.72 -8.31
C THR A 324 23.36 1.90 -8.80
N ALA A 325 23.14 2.88 -9.67
CA ALA A 325 21.85 3.04 -10.36
C ALA A 325 21.44 1.78 -11.13
N THR A 326 22.43 1.05 -11.69
CA THR A 326 22.19 -0.22 -12.39
C THR A 326 21.72 -1.32 -11.44
N SER A 327 22.35 -1.46 -10.25
CA SER A 327 21.88 -2.45 -9.26
C SER A 327 20.45 -2.12 -8.78
N ARG A 328 20.11 -0.85 -8.55
CA ARG A 328 18.76 -0.42 -8.23
C ARG A 328 17.76 -0.85 -9.31
N LEU A 329 18.07 -0.57 -10.56
CA LEU A 329 17.22 -0.96 -11.69
C LEU A 329 16.99 -2.48 -11.72
N LEU A 330 18.06 -3.28 -11.59
CA LEU A 330 17.97 -4.74 -11.61
C LEU A 330 17.13 -5.30 -10.45
N TYR A 331 17.27 -4.76 -9.23
CA TYR A 331 16.48 -5.19 -8.08
C TYR A 331 14.99 -4.84 -8.24
N ILE A 332 14.67 -3.64 -8.71
CA ILE A 332 13.28 -3.22 -8.94
C ILE A 332 12.65 -4.08 -10.04
N LEU A 333 13.35 -4.29 -11.16
CA LEU A 333 12.85 -5.13 -12.25
C LEU A 333 12.68 -6.59 -11.80
N GLY A 334 13.64 -7.13 -11.05
CA GLY A 334 13.54 -8.47 -10.46
C GLY A 334 12.36 -8.61 -9.50
N PHE A 335 12.13 -7.63 -8.63
CA PHE A 335 10.97 -7.60 -7.73
C PHE A 335 9.65 -7.57 -8.51
N VAL A 336 9.54 -6.69 -9.51
CA VAL A 336 8.33 -6.59 -10.34
C VAL A 336 8.10 -7.87 -11.14
N LEU A 337 9.17 -8.47 -11.69
CA LEU A 337 9.06 -9.76 -12.39
C LEU A 337 8.51 -10.85 -11.48
N VAL A 338 9.06 -11.03 -10.29
CA VAL A 338 8.56 -12.00 -9.30
C VAL A 338 7.10 -11.71 -8.97
N THR A 339 6.75 -10.45 -8.73
CA THR A 339 5.39 -10.03 -8.44
C THR A 339 4.42 -10.38 -9.57
N VAL A 340 4.79 -10.13 -10.82
CA VAL A 340 3.98 -10.46 -12.02
C VAL A 340 3.82 -11.97 -12.15
N LEU A 341 4.88 -12.75 -11.95
CA LEU A 341 4.81 -14.22 -12.01
C LEU A 341 3.86 -14.77 -10.94
N VAL A 342 3.97 -14.29 -9.69
CA VAL A 342 3.04 -14.68 -8.62
C VAL A 342 1.61 -14.27 -8.95
N ALA A 343 1.40 -13.08 -9.51
CA ALA A 343 0.08 -12.60 -9.92
C ALA A 343 -0.53 -13.46 -11.03
N LEU A 344 0.25 -13.90 -12.01
CA LEU A 344 -0.19 -14.79 -13.09
C LEU A 344 -0.62 -16.16 -12.53
N LEU A 345 0.13 -16.69 -11.57
CA LEU A 345 -0.21 -17.96 -10.91
C LEU A 345 -1.46 -17.86 -10.03
N ALA A 346 -1.65 -16.72 -9.35
CA ALA A 346 -2.78 -16.49 -8.44
C ALA A 346 -4.07 -16.05 -9.15
N SER A 347 -3.99 -15.57 -10.40
CA SER A 347 -5.11 -14.89 -11.09
C SER A 347 -6.36 -15.74 -11.27
N SER A 348 -6.23 -17.08 -11.36
CA SER A 348 -7.35 -18.00 -11.56
C SER A 348 -8.22 -18.21 -10.31
N ASN A 349 -7.67 -17.98 -9.10
CA ASN A 349 -8.34 -18.19 -7.81
C ASN A 349 -8.01 -17.09 -6.81
N PHE A 350 -8.11 -15.83 -7.26
CA PHE A 350 -7.64 -14.68 -6.51
C PHE A 350 -8.12 -14.63 -5.05
N LEU A 351 -9.42 -14.73 -4.79
CA LEU A 351 -9.94 -14.61 -3.44
C LEU A 351 -9.56 -15.79 -2.54
N ALA A 352 -9.51 -17.01 -3.09
CA ALA A 352 -9.05 -18.18 -2.36
C ALA A 352 -7.58 -18.06 -1.98
N THR A 353 -6.75 -17.56 -2.91
CA THR A 353 -5.32 -17.31 -2.66
C THR A 353 -5.10 -16.18 -1.66
N PHE A 354 -5.96 -15.16 -1.66
CA PHE A 354 -5.86 -14.03 -0.73
C PHE A 354 -6.27 -14.41 0.71
N LYS A 355 -7.13 -15.42 0.88
CA LYS A 355 -7.57 -15.90 2.20
C LYS A 355 -6.51 -16.74 2.93
N ASN A 356 -5.65 -17.43 2.19
CA ASN A 356 -4.59 -18.30 2.71
C ASN A 356 -3.27 -17.54 2.91
#